data_89bbfe6a569bf5853a6c9ef17d65d6e0
#
_entry.id   89bbfe6a569bf5853a6c9ef17d65d6e0
#
_cell.length_a   1.000
_cell.length_b   1.000
_cell.length_c   1.000
_cell.angle_alpha   90.00
_cell.angle_beta   90.00
_cell.angle_gamma   90.00
#
_symmetry.space_group_name_H-M   'P 1'
#
loop_
_entity.id
_entity.type
_entity.pdbx_description
1 polymer ?
#
loop_
_entity_poly.entity_id
_entity_poly.type
_entity_poly.pdbx_seq_one_letter_code
_entity_poly.pdbx_strand_id
1 'polypeptide(L)'
;PLYVLYTSGTTGKPKGIVRDSGGYATSLKFSMNHIYGVQPGEVFWAASDVGWVVGHSFIVYGPLINRNTTIVFEGKPIKTPDASTFWRIIEEHKVNTMFTAPTAIRAIRKEDPEGLFIKQFDLSSLKNQFLAGERCDVSTLEWYQQHIPIPAIDHWWQTESGWPMIANMMGVEYLPIKPGSAGKAVSGYDIRILGENGQELGTNEEGYVVVKLPLPPGTLLDLWNDNERFQAGYLNKFPGYYFSGDGGYKDDQNYIYITGRVDDVINVAGHRLSTAEMEE
;
A
#
# COMPACT_ATOMS: atom_id res chain seq x y z
N PRO A 1 -23.25 -4.79 -5.90
CA PRO A 1 -21.78 -4.79 -5.80
C PRO A 1 -21.13 -4.85 -7.17
N LEU A 2 -19.93 -4.29 -7.28
CA LEU A 2 -19.10 -4.42 -8.47
C LEU A 2 -18.47 -5.82 -8.52
N TYR A 3 -17.82 -6.20 -7.42
CA TYR A 3 -17.23 -7.53 -7.22
C TYR A 3 -17.22 -7.91 -5.74
N VAL A 4 -16.90 -9.17 -5.49
CA VAL A 4 -16.56 -9.69 -4.16
C VAL A 4 -15.18 -10.33 -4.25
N LEU A 5 -14.23 -9.81 -3.48
CA LEU A 5 -12.86 -10.34 -3.43
C LEU A 5 -12.64 -11.11 -2.12
N TYR A 6 -12.29 -12.38 -2.24
CA TYR A 6 -12.01 -13.21 -1.08
C TYR A 6 -10.58 -13.06 -0.61
N THR A 7 -10.40 -12.87 0.71
CA THR A 7 -9.10 -12.82 1.37
C THR A 7 -8.99 -13.90 2.43
N SER A 8 -7.77 -14.29 2.80
CA SER A 8 -7.54 -15.13 3.97
C SER A 8 -8.04 -14.41 5.22
N GLY A 9 -8.82 -15.11 6.03
CA GLY A 9 -9.21 -14.62 7.36
C GLY A 9 -8.28 -15.20 8.42
N THR A 10 -7.98 -14.46 9.48
CA THR A 10 -7.22 -14.92 10.64
C THR A 10 -7.83 -16.17 11.30
N THR A 11 -9.13 -16.39 11.10
CA THR A 11 -9.87 -17.58 11.60
C THR A 11 -9.89 -18.76 10.61
N GLY A 12 -9.10 -18.72 9.54
CA GLY A 12 -9.00 -19.79 8.55
C GLY A 12 -10.11 -19.81 7.47
N LYS A 13 -11.31 -19.24 7.73
CA LYS A 13 -12.36 -19.14 6.74
C LYS A 13 -12.19 -17.86 5.91
N PRO A 14 -12.08 -17.94 4.57
CA PRO A 14 -11.99 -16.75 3.71
C PRO A 14 -13.16 -15.79 3.94
N LYS A 15 -12.90 -14.49 3.83
CA LYS A 15 -13.90 -13.43 3.93
C LYS A 15 -14.05 -12.73 2.58
N GLY A 16 -15.27 -12.55 2.11
CA GLY A 16 -15.59 -11.91 0.83
C GLY A 16 -15.80 -10.41 1.03
N ILE A 17 -14.83 -9.60 0.61
CA ILE A 17 -14.91 -8.15 0.67
C ILE A 17 -15.83 -7.65 -0.43
N VAL A 18 -16.91 -6.97 -0.06
CA VAL A 18 -17.88 -6.40 -1.00
C VAL A 18 -17.43 -5.01 -1.43
N ARG A 19 -17.39 -4.80 -2.75
CA ARG A 19 -17.01 -3.51 -3.35
C ARG A 19 -18.17 -2.93 -4.16
N ASP A 20 -18.49 -1.65 -3.94
CA ASP A 20 -19.49 -0.93 -4.73
C ASP A 20 -18.89 -0.32 -6.01
N SER A 21 -19.74 0.05 -6.96
CA SER A 21 -19.28 0.62 -8.23
C SER A 21 -18.95 2.11 -8.12
N GLY A 22 -19.86 2.89 -7.54
CA GLY A 22 -19.77 4.36 -7.55
C GLY A 22 -18.69 4.91 -6.63
N GLY A 23 -18.69 4.48 -5.37
CA GLY A 23 -17.70 4.90 -4.39
C GLY A 23 -16.30 4.46 -4.80
N TYR A 24 -16.16 3.22 -5.28
CA TYR A 24 -14.88 2.69 -5.71
C TYR A 24 -14.33 3.41 -6.95
N ALA A 25 -15.16 3.68 -7.97
CA ALA A 25 -14.74 4.48 -9.13
C ALA A 25 -14.27 5.89 -8.73
N THR A 26 -14.98 6.51 -7.78
CA THR A 26 -14.62 7.84 -7.27
C THR A 26 -13.27 7.81 -6.53
N SER A 27 -13.07 6.85 -5.64
CA SER A 27 -11.81 6.73 -4.87
C SER A 27 -10.62 6.37 -5.75
N LEU A 28 -10.82 5.52 -6.75
CA LEU A 28 -9.74 5.18 -7.69
C LEU A 28 -9.37 6.36 -8.59
N LYS A 29 -10.36 7.10 -9.09
CA LYS A 29 -10.11 8.34 -9.84
C LYS A 29 -9.34 9.35 -8.98
N PHE A 30 -9.74 9.52 -7.73
CA PHE A 30 -9.04 10.35 -6.76
C PHE A 30 -7.60 9.86 -6.54
N SER A 31 -7.40 8.55 -6.33
CA SER A 31 -6.09 7.96 -6.11
C SER A 31 -5.13 8.20 -7.27
N MET A 32 -5.58 7.98 -8.52
CA MET A 32 -4.73 8.19 -9.69
C MET A 32 -4.27 9.64 -9.80
N ASN A 33 -5.18 10.60 -9.61
CA ASN A 33 -4.85 12.01 -9.76
C ASN A 33 -4.08 12.59 -8.57
N HIS A 34 -4.50 12.27 -7.33
CA HIS A 34 -4.00 12.97 -6.15
C HIS A 34 -2.96 12.18 -5.36
N ILE A 35 -3.08 10.85 -5.30
CA ILE A 35 -2.07 10.04 -4.60
C ILE A 35 -0.90 9.75 -5.52
N TYR A 36 -1.16 9.14 -6.68
CA TYR A 36 -0.11 8.76 -7.61
C TYR A 36 0.37 9.90 -8.51
N GLY A 37 -0.38 11.00 -8.61
CA GLY A 37 -0.04 12.15 -9.42
C GLY A 37 -0.02 11.89 -10.92
N VAL A 38 -0.74 10.87 -11.40
CA VAL A 38 -0.72 10.41 -12.79
C VAL A 38 -1.73 11.19 -13.61
N GLN A 39 -1.28 11.77 -14.71
CA GLN A 39 -2.14 12.52 -15.63
C GLN A 39 -2.75 11.58 -16.68
N PRO A 40 -3.96 11.91 -17.20
CA PRO A 40 -4.53 11.19 -18.33
C PRO A 40 -3.56 11.09 -19.52
N GLY A 41 -3.44 9.90 -20.10
CA GLY A 41 -2.51 9.62 -21.20
C GLY A 41 -1.13 9.11 -20.77
N GLU A 42 -0.74 9.28 -19.51
CA GLU A 42 0.50 8.72 -18.97
C GLU A 42 0.39 7.20 -18.76
N VAL A 43 1.55 6.55 -18.70
CA VAL A 43 1.65 5.11 -18.47
C VAL A 43 1.81 4.83 -16.98
N PHE A 44 0.89 4.06 -16.44
CA PHE A 44 0.92 3.57 -15.06
C PHE A 44 1.14 2.05 -15.05
N TRP A 45 2.09 1.59 -14.27
CA TRP A 45 2.38 0.17 -14.15
C TRP A 45 2.35 -0.28 -12.69
N ALA A 46 1.33 -1.05 -12.32
CA ALA A 46 1.36 -1.83 -11.09
C ALA A 46 1.94 -3.22 -11.39
N ALA A 47 3.21 -3.42 -11.04
CA ALA A 47 3.92 -4.68 -11.21
C ALA A 47 3.51 -5.67 -10.10
N SER A 48 2.28 -6.17 -10.20
CA SER A 48 1.64 -7.05 -9.24
C SER A 48 0.69 -8.03 -9.96
N ASP A 49 0.13 -8.97 -9.21
CA ASP A 49 -0.82 -9.95 -9.73
C ASP A 49 -2.25 -9.38 -9.76
N VAL A 50 -2.98 -9.67 -10.85
CA VAL A 50 -4.37 -9.22 -11.02
C VAL A 50 -5.34 -9.88 -10.03
N GLY A 51 -4.96 -10.99 -9.41
CA GLY A 51 -5.76 -11.70 -8.40
C GLY A 51 -5.83 -10.98 -7.05
N TRP A 52 -4.90 -10.08 -6.75
CA TRP A 52 -4.92 -9.26 -5.54
C TRP A 52 -5.75 -7.99 -5.73
N VAL A 53 -6.11 -7.35 -4.61
CA VAL A 53 -6.83 -6.06 -4.65
C VAL A 53 -6.05 -5.00 -5.43
N VAL A 54 -4.72 -5.00 -5.36
CA VAL A 54 -3.88 -4.09 -6.15
C VAL A 54 -4.10 -4.26 -7.65
N GLY A 55 -4.29 -5.49 -8.12
CA GLY A 55 -4.61 -5.76 -9.50
C GLY A 55 -5.95 -5.16 -9.92
N HIS A 56 -6.99 -5.40 -9.12
CA HIS A 56 -8.31 -4.80 -9.37
C HIS A 56 -8.23 -3.27 -9.35
N SER A 57 -7.66 -2.69 -8.28
CA SER A 57 -7.59 -1.23 -8.11
C SER A 57 -6.70 -0.56 -9.15
N PHE A 58 -5.47 -1.07 -9.37
CA PHE A 58 -4.39 -0.32 -10.01
C PHE A 58 -3.74 -1.00 -11.22
N ILE A 59 -4.20 -2.20 -11.62
CA ILE A 59 -3.94 -2.72 -12.98
C ILE A 59 -5.16 -2.46 -13.86
N VAL A 60 -6.38 -2.67 -13.33
CA VAL A 60 -7.62 -2.62 -14.13
C VAL A 60 -8.35 -1.29 -13.96
N TYR A 61 -9.02 -1.08 -12.83
CA TYR A 61 -10.03 -0.01 -12.74
C TYR A 61 -9.43 1.41 -12.67
N GLY A 62 -8.48 1.67 -11.79
CA GLY A 62 -7.92 3.00 -11.57
C GLY A 62 -7.32 3.62 -12.83
N PRO A 63 -6.34 2.96 -13.48
CA PRO A 63 -5.73 3.48 -14.69
C PRO A 63 -6.74 3.72 -15.82
N LEU A 64 -7.64 2.77 -16.07
CA LEU A 64 -8.63 2.90 -17.15
C LEU A 64 -9.65 4.02 -16.88
N ILE A 65 -10.15 4.15 -15.65
CA ILE A 65 -11.02 5.26 -15.24
C ILE A 65 -10.30 6.60 -15.41
N ASN A 66 -8.99 6.65 -15.13
CA ASN A 66 -8.19 7.85 -15.29
C ASN A 66 -7.69 8.09 -16.72
N ARG A 67 -8.00 7.20 -17.67
CA ARG A 67 -7.55 7.25 -19.07
C ARG A 67 -6.04 7.12 -19.21
N ASN A 68 -5.43 6.30 -18.36
CA ASN A 68 -4.02 5.94 -18.43
C ASN A 68 -3.83 4.67 -19.26
N THR A 69 -2.67 4.54 -19.87
CA THR A 69 -2.19 3.24 -20.32
C THR A 69 -1.79 2.43 -19.10
N THR A 70 -2.25 1.18 -19.03
CA THR A 70 -1.87 0.23 -17.99
C THR A 70 -1.13 -0.96 -18.58
N ILE A 71 -0.22 -1.53 -17.84
CA ILE A 71 0.58 -2.69 -18.26
C ILE A 71 0.11 -3.91 -17.47
N VAL A 72 -0.27 -4.97 -18.19
CA VAL A 72 -0.48 -6.31 -17.64
C VAL A 72 0.79 -7.10 -17.92
N PHE A 73 1.49 -7.47 -16.86
CA PHE A 73 2.78 -8.13 -16.95
C PHE A 73 2.72 -9.57 -16.46
N GLU A 74 3.05 -10.51 -17.33
CA GLU A 74 3.20 -11.92 -17.00
C GLU A 74 4.69 -12.26 -16.88
N GLY A 75 5.22 -12.19 -15.67
CA GLY A 75 6.65 -12.45 -15.42
C GLY A 75 7.04 -12.25 -13.97
N LYS A 76 8.35 -12.33 -13.74
CA LYS A 76 8.95 -12.13 -12.42
C LYS A 76 10.03 -11.05 -12.49
N PRO A 77 10.29 -10.32 -11.41
CA PRO A 77 11.25 -9.22 -11.42
C PRO A 77 12.69 -9.64 -11.74
N ILE A 78 13.06 -10.91 -11.48
CA ILE A 78 14.44 -11.42 -11.60
C ILE A 78 14.62 -12.58 -12.56
N LYS A 79 13.54 -13.03 -13.23
CA LYS A 79 13.58 -14.26 -14.07
C LYS A 79 12.87 -14.12 -15.42
N THR A 80 12.71 -12.91 -15.94
CA THR A 80 11.98 -12.68 -17.20
C THR A 80 12.69 -11.63 -18.08
N PRO A 81 13.86 -11.86 -18.62
CA PRO A 81 14.72 -13.04 -18.42
C PRO A 81 15.58 -12.98 -17.15
N ASP A 82 15.88 -11.78 -16.60
CA ASP A 82 16.80 -11.52 -15.49
C ASP A 82 16.36 -10.28 -14.65
N ALA A 83 17.23 -9.78 -13.78
CA ALA A 83 16.95 -8.65 -12.91
C ALA A 83 16.84 -7.29 -13.64
N SER A 84 17.07 -7.24 -14.94
CA SER A 84 16.83 -6.06 -15.77
C SER A 84 15.37 -5.84 -16.13
N THR A 85 14.53 -6.82 -15.91
CA THR A 85 13.15 -6.90 -16.41
C THR A 85 12.35 -5.62 -16.15
N PHE A 86 12.37 -5.09 -14.93
CA PHE A 86 11.60 -3.89 -14.59
C PHE A 86 12.11 -2.66 -15.32
N TRP A 87 13.42 -2.50 -15.44
CA TRP A 87 14.05 -1.36 -16.08
C TRP A 87 13.79 -1.36 -17.58
N ARG A 88 13.86 -2.53 -18.20
CA ARG A 88 13.50 -2.71 -19.62
C ARG A 88 12.04 -2.34 -19.89
N ILE A 89 11.10 -2.78 -19.08
CA ILE A 89 9.68 -2.45 -19.25
C ILE A 89 9.44 -0.95 -19.07
N ILE A 90 10.10 -0.32 -18.10
CA ILE A 90 10.01 1.13 -17.90
C ILE A 90 10.50 1.88 -19.16
N GLU A 91 11.62 1.49 -19.73
CA GLU A 91 12.15 2.10 -20.94
C GLU A 91 11.25 1.85 -22.16
N GLU A 92 10.90 0.59 -22.45
CA GLU A 92 10.11 0.19 -23.61
C GLU A 92 8.74 0.85 -23.65
N HIS A 93 8.08 0.95 -22.51
CA HIS A 93 6.72 1.47 -22.41
C HIS A 93 6.64 2.91 -21.89
N LYS A 94 7.79 3.56 -21.63
CA LYS A 94 7.87 4.92 -21.10
C LYS A 94 6.99 5.11 -19.86
N VAL A 95 7.13 4.19 -18.91
CA VAL A 95 6.37 4.19 -17.65
C VAL A 95 6.62 5.48 -16.88
N ASN A 96 5.54 6.16 -16.50
CA ASN A 96 5.61 7.42 -15.74
C ASN A 96 5.49 7.18 -14.23
N THR A 97 4.67 6.23 -13.82
CA THR A 97 4.55 5.84 -12.41
C THR A 97 4.51 4.32 -12.30
N MET A 98 5.37 3.81 -11.45
CA MET A 98 5.43 2.38 -11.13
C MET A 98 4.94 2.14 -9.70
N PHE A 99 4.24 1.03 -9.49
CA PHE A 99 3.87 0.52 -8.17
C PHE A 99 4.27 -0.96 -8.06
N THR A 100 5.00 -1.32 -7.01
CA THR A 100 5.39 -2.71 -6.75
C THR A 100 5.50 -3.00 -5.25
N ALA A 101 5.82 -4.24 -4.89
CA ALA A 101 6.11 -4.60 -3.50
C ALA A 101 7.61 -4.45 -3.18
N PRO A 102 7.99 -4.11 -1.93
CA PRO A 102 9.39 -4.10 -1.47
C PRO A 102 10.14 -5.40 -1.76
N THR A 103 9.48 -6.55 -1.61
CA THR A 103 10.03 -7.87 -1.96
C THR A 103 10.56 -7.95 -3.40
N ALA A 104 9.92 -7.29 -4.36
CA ALA A 104 10.39 -7.27 -5.75
C ALA A 104 11.71 -6.50 -5.88
N ILE A 105 11.80 -5.34 -5.25
CA ILE A 105 13.03 -4.51 -5.23
C ILE A 105 14.15 -5.23 -4.49
N ARG A 106 13.84 -5.86 -3.35
CA ARG A 106 14.81 -6.68 -2.59
C ARG A 106 15.36 -7.85 -3.41
N ALA A 107 14.50 -8.51 -4.19
CA ALA A 107 14.93 -9.58 -5.08
C ALA A 107 15.84 -9.07 -6.20
N ILE A 108 15.53 -7.92 -6.82
CA ILE A 108 16.38 -7.29 -7.82
C ILE A 108 17.73 -6.90 -7.22
N ARG A 109 17.75 -6.23 -6.08
CA ARG A 109 18.97 -5.85 -5.35
C ARG A 109 19.88 -7.05 -5.06
N LYS A 110 19.29 -8.19 -4.69
CA LYS A 110 20.06 -9.42 -4.43
C LYS A 110 20.79 -9.93 -5.67
N GLU A 111 20.18 -9.81 -6.85
CA GLU A 111 20.76 -10.27 -8.13
C GLU A 111 21.66 -9.20 -8.77
N ASP A 112 21.43 -7.91 -8.48
CA ASP A 112 22.17 -6.76 -9.03
C ASP A 112 22.54 -5.75 -7.92
N PRO A 113 23.39 -6.14 -6.96
CA PRO A 113 23.73 -5.27 -5.82
C PRO A 113 24.39 -3.96 -6.21
N GLU A 114 25.10 -3.92 -7.34
CA GLU A 114 25.81 -2.73 -7.87
C GLU A 114 24.97 -1.90 -8.85
N GLY A 115 23.70 -2.29 -9.08
CA GLY A 115 22.79 -1.60 -10.01
C GLY A 115 23.30 -1.55 -11.44
N LEU A 116 24.02 -2.58 -11.91
CA LEU A 116 24.62 -2.59 -13.25
C LEU A 116 23.57 -2.74 -14.35
N PHE A 117 22.50 -3.46 -14.09
CA PHE A 117 21.38 -3.56 -15.04
C PHE A 117 20.64 -2.24 -15.16
N ILE A 118 20.43 -1.51 -14.06
CA ILE A 118 19.74 -0.21 -14.06
C ILE A 118 20.40 0.77 -15.04
N LYS A 119 21.73 0.79 -15.06
CA LYS A 119 22.53 1.71 -15.89
C LYS A 119 22.42 1.46 -17.41
N GLN A 120 21.81 0.35 -17.81
CA GLN A 120 21.68 -0.03 -19.22
C GLN A 120 20.40 0.53 -19.85
N PHE A 121 19.50 1.11 -19.06
CA PHE A 121 18.17 1.53 -19.51
C PHE A 121 17.89 3.00 -19.22
N ASP A 122 17.11 3.64 -20.10
CA ASP A 122 16.62 4.99 -19.92
C ASP A 122 15.38 5.03 -19.03
N LEU A 123 15.56 5.44 -17.79
CA LEU A 123 14.47 5.58 -16.82
C LEU A 123 13.92 7.01 -16.73
N SER A 124 14.26 7.90 -17.65
CA SER A 124 13.89 9.33 -17.62
C SER A 124 12.38 9.59 -17.66
N SER A 125 11.60 8.63 -18.16
CA SER A 125 10.13 8.70 -18.15
C SER A 125 9.53 8.52 -16.76
N LEU A 126 10.23 7.80 -15.85
CA LEU A 126 9.73 7.46 -14.53
C LEU A 126 9.75 8.68 -13.60
N LYS A 127 8.61 9.07 -13.08
CA LYS A 127 8.41 10.22 -12.18
C LYS A 127 8.25 9.80 -10.73
N ASN A 128 7.54 8.69 -10.49
CA ASN A 128 7.20 8.20 -9.16
C ASN A 128 7.31 6.67 -9.08
N GLN A 129 7.82 6.18 -7.97
CA GLN A 129 7.85 4.77 -7.60
C GLN A 129 7.13 4.58 -6.27
N PHE A 130 6.02 3.83 -6.29
CA PHE A 130 5.28 3.49 -5.07
C PHE A 130 5.56 2.07 -4.62
N LEU A 131 5.59 1.88 -3.29
CA LEU A 131 5.78 0.59 -2.63
C LEU A 131 4.61 0.33 -1.67
N ALA A 132 4.12 -0.90 -1.61
CA ALA A 132 3.17 -1.35 -0.60
C ALA A 132 3.15 -2.87 -0.46
N GLY A 133 2.45 -3.35 0.57
CA GLY A 133 2.23 -4.76 0.86
C GLY A 133 3.03 -5.25 2.06
N GLU A 134 4.16 -4.67 2.30
CA GLU A 134 5.03 -4.87 3.47
C GLU A 134 5.86 -3.60 3.70
N ARG A 135 6.44 -3.47 4.89
CA ARG A 135 7.38 -2.38 5.16
C ARG A 135 8.65 -2.54 4.30
N CYS A 136 9.09 -1.45 3.70
CA CYS A 136 10.37 -1.44 2.99
C CYS A 136 11.52 -1.29 4.01
N ASP A 137 12.41 -2.27 4.06
CA ASP A 137 13.61 -2.19 4.91
C ASP A 137 14.55 -1.07 4.44
N VAL A 138 15.25 -0.47 5.42
CA VAL A 138 16.10 0.69 5.19
C VAL A 138 17.17 0.39 4.14
N SER A 139 17.79 -0.79 4.19
CA SER A 139 18.87 -1.16 3.30
C SER A 139 18.43 -1.32 1.83
N THR A 140 17.19 -1.77 1.60
CA THR A 140 16.60 -1.83 0.25
C THR A 140 16.25 -0.43 -0.27
N LEU A 141 15.75 0.44 0.61
CA LEU A 141 15.44 1.82 0.26
C LEU A 141 16.72 2.61 -0.07
N GLU A 142 17.78 2.46 0.71
CA GLU A 142 19.08 3.09 0.47
C GLU A 142 19.69 2.65 -0.87
N TRP A 143 19.67 1.34 -1.15
CA TRP A 143 20.10 0.81 -2.45
C TRP A 143 19.30 1.40 -3.61
N TYR A 144 17.96 1.47 -3.46
CA TYR A 144 17.10 2.07 -4.47
C TYR A 144 17.47 3.52 -4.73
N GLN A 145 17.60 4.33 -3.69
CA GLN A 145 17.94 5.76 -3.77
C GLN A 145 19.33 6.01 -4.35
N GLN A 146 20.29 5.10 -4.12
CA GLN A 146 21.64 5.18 -4.67
C GLN A 146 21.65 5.02 -6.19
N HIS A 147 20.76 4.20 -6.74
CA HIS A 147 20.80 3.81 -8.15
C HIS A 147 19.71 4.45 -9.02
N ILE A 148 18.62 4.88 -8.43
CA ILE A 148 17.46 5.43 -9.13
C ILE A 148 17.21 6.87 -8.66
N PRO A 149 17.16 7.85 -9.58
CA PRO A 149 17.15 9.28 -9.23
C PRO A 149 15.79 9.79 -8.73
N ILE A 150 14.81 8.93 -8.61
CA ILE A 150 13.49 9.26 -8.07
C ILE A 150 13.25 8.54 -6.73
N PRO A 151 12.50 9.14 -5.81
CA PRO A 151 12.25 8.53 -4.52
C PRO A 151 11.33 7.30 -4.62
N ALA A 152 11.61 6.29 -3.79
CA ALA A 152 10.65 5.24 -3.49
C ALA A 152 9.71 5.72 -2.40
N ILE A 153 8.40 5.68 -2.66
CA ILE A 153 7.36 6.22 -1.81
C ILE A 153 6.57 5.05 -1.23
N ASP A 154 6.73 4.82 0.06
CA ASP A 154 5.89 3.84 0.74
C ASP A 154 4.49 4.39 0.96
N HIS A 155 3.49 3.51 0.96
CA HIS A 155 2.12 3.84 1.28
C HIS A 155 1.39 2.62 1.83
N TRP A 156 0.39 2.83 2.67
CA TRP A 156 -0.30 1.75 3.36
C TRP A 156 -1.79 1.72 3.08
N TRP A 157 -2.30 0.52 2.85
CA TRP A 157 -3.69 0.21 2.63
C TRP A 157 -3.97 -1.29 2.78
N GLN A 158 -5.22 -1.67 2.69
CA GLN A 158 -5.67 -3.04 2.87
C GLN A 158 -6.63 -3.44 1.75
N THR A 159 -6.87 -4.74 1.59
CA THR A 159 -7.92 -5.22 0.69
C THR A 159 -9.28 -4.61 1.05
N GLU A 160 -9.53 -4.41 2.33
CA GLU A 160 -10.72 -3.79 2.89
C GLU A 160 -10.90 -2.34 2.43
N SER A 161 -9.86 -1.55 2.41
CA SER A 161 -9.95 -0.16 1.92
C SER A 161 -10.08 -0.08 0.40
N GLY A 162 -9.36 -0.96 -0.34
CA GLY A 162 -9.35 -0.98 -1.79
C GLY A 162 -8.54 0.14 -2.45
N TRP A 163 -8.07 1.11 -1.66
CA TRP A 163 -7.23 2.23 -2.07
C TRP A 163 -6.44 2.77 -0.88
N PRO A 164 -5.36 3.54 -1.10
CA PRO A 164 -4.46 3.98 -0.03
C PRO A 164 -5.17 4.79 1.07
N MET A 165 -4.89 4.44 2.32
CA MET A 165 -5.34 5.15 3.52
C MET A 165 -4.27 6.10 4.04
N ILE A 166 -2.99 5.75 3.86
CA ILE A 166 -1.83 6.55 4.24
C ILE A 166 -0.91 6.61 3.02
N ALA A 167 -0.49 7.81 2.62
CA ALA A 167 0.42 8.01 1.50
C ALA A 167 1.02 9.43 1.50
N ASN A 168 2.09 9.64 0.73
CA ASN A 168 2.42 10.94 0.17
C ASN A 168 1.56 11.17 -1.07
N MET A 169 0.76 12.23 -1.05
CA MET A 169 -0.16 12.54 -2.15
C MET A 169 0.56 13.34 -3.24
N MET A 170 1.30 12.65 -4.11
CA MET A 170 2.19 13.24 -5.12
C MET A 170 1.50 14.17 -6.14
N GLY A 171 0.20 14.02 -6.31
CA GLY A 171 -0.61 14.91 -7.15
C GLY A 171 -1.10 16.18 -6.45
N VAL A 172 -0.82 16.34 -5.16
CA VAL A 172 -1.21 17.51 -4.35
C VAL A 172 0.02 18.26 -3.87
N GLU A 173 0.89 17.58 -3.13
CA GLU A 173 2.08 18.17 -2.52
C GLU A 173 3.16 17.11 -2.34
N TYR A 174 4.39 17.46 -2.67
CA TYR A 174 5.54 16.63 -2.35
C TYR A 174 5.95 16.85 -0.88
N LEU A 175 5.70 15.85 -0.06
CA LEU A 175 6.16 15.84 1.33
C LEU A 175 7.50 15.09 1.43
N PRO A 176 8.39 15.50 2.35
CA PRO A 176 9.62 14.75 2.62
C PRO A 176 9.31 13.29 2.95
N ILE A 177 10.02 12.36 2.32
CA ILE A 177 9.89 10.93 2.60
C ILE A 177 10.67 10.62 3.86
N LYS A 178 10.00 10.01 4.84
CA LYS A 178 10.62 9.53 6.06
C LYS A 178 10.76 8.00 5.99
N PRO A 179 11.98 7.46 6.12
CA PRO A 179 12.20 6.01 6.11
C PRO A 179 11.31 5.29 7.14
N GLY A 180 10.68 4.20 6.74
CA GLY A 180 9.76 3.41 7.57
C GLY A 180 8.37 4.00 7.77
N SER A 181 8.10 5.23 7.29
CA SER A 181 6.75 5.81 7.32
C SER A 181 6.02 5.62 6.00
N ALA A 182 4.75 5.27 6.07
CA ALA A 182 3.86 5.24 4.92
C ALA A 182 3.35 6.63 4.49
N GLY A 183 3.78 7.70 5.15
CA GLY A 183 3.35 9.08 4.89
C GLY A 183 2.29 9.59 5.87
N LYS A 184 1.32 10.34 5.36
CA LYS A 184 0.23 10.92 6.15
C LYS A 184 -1.13 10.33 5.75
N ALA A 185 -2.14 10.53 6.60
CA ALA A 185 -3.51 10.15 6.26
C ALA A 185 -3.95 10.80 4.95
N VAL A 186 -4.44 9.99 4.04
CA VAL A 186 -5.01 10.46 2.77
C VAL A 186 -6.31 11.20 3.03
N SER A 187 -6.59 12.25 2.26
CA SER A 187 -7.82 13.03 2.38
C SER A 187 -9.06 12.13 2.30
N GLY A 188 -9.93 12.26 3.29
CA GLY A 188 -11.12 11.42 3.49
C GLY A 188 -10.96 10.41 4.62
N TYR A 189 -9.75 10.06 5.03
CA TYR A 189 -9.48 9.19 6.17
C TYR A 189 -9.09 10.01 7.42
N ASP A 190 -9.82 9.84 8.51
CA ASP A 190 -9.45 10.34 9.84
C ASP A 190 -8.80 9.20 10.64
N ILE A 191 -7.48 9.03 10.47
CA ILE A 191 -6.71 7.96 11.10
C ILE A 191 -6.30 8.38 12.50
N ARG A 192 -6.57 7.50 13.47
CA ARG A 192 -6.24 7.66 14.89
C ARG A 192 -5.43 6.47 15.38
N ILE A 193 -4.65 6.70 16.43
CA ILE A 193 -3.93 5.66 17.17
C ILE A 193 -4.59 5.54 18.54
N LEU A 194 -5.13 4.36 18.85
CA LEU A 194 -5.84 4.12 20.10
C LEU A 194 -5.10 3.12 20.99
N GLY A 195 -5.15 3.36 22.28
CA GLY A 195 -4.74 2.39 23.28
C GLY A 195 -5.78 1.28 23.49
N GLU A 196 -5.46 0.32 24.33
CA GLU A 196 -6.32 -0.85 24.60
C GLU A 196 -7.72 -0.48 25.11
N ASN A 197 -7.83 0.61 25.85
CA ASN A 197 -9.09 1.09 26.42
C ASN A 197 -9.84 2.07 25.48
N GLY A 198 -9.37 2.24 24.22
CA GLY A 198 -9.97 3.12 23.22
C GLY A 198 -9.67 4.61 23.37
N GLN A 199 -8.74 4.98 24.28
CA GLN A 199 -8.24 6.35 24.40
C GLN A 199 -7.32 6.68 23.22
N GLU A 200 -7.38 7.88 22.69
CA GLU A 200 -6.42 8.35 21.69
C GLU A 200 -5.04 8.55 22.33
N LEU A 201 -4.00 8.00 21.68
CA LEU A 201 -2.63 8.08 22.14
C LEU A 201 -1.92 9.32 21.59
N GLY A 202 -0.88 9.74 22.29
CA GLY A 202 -0.03 10.86 21.93
C GLY A 202 0.98 10.54 20.82
N THR A 203 1.85 11.52 20.56
CA THR A 203 2.94 11.43 19.60
C THR A 203 3.96 10.35 20.02
N ASN A 204 4.36 9.50 19.06
CA ASN A 204 5.30 8.40 19.26
C ASN A 204 4.84 7.33 20.26
N GLU A 205 3.57 7.29 20.59
CA GLU A 205 2.98 6.22 21.37
C GLU A 205 2.37 5.18 20.43
N GLU A 206 2.79 3.93 20.57
CA GLU A 206 2.32 2.83 19.75
C GLU A 206 0.96 2.31 20.24
N GLY A 207 0.07 2.04 19.29
CA GLY A 207 -1.25 1.51 19.56
C GLY A 207 -1.93 0.96 18.32
N TYR A 208 -3.24 0.82 18.39
CA TYR A 208 -4.08 0.33 17.31
C TYR A 208 -4.34 1.41 16.27
N VAL A 209 -4.05 1.11 15.01
CA VAL A 209 -4.40 1.99 13.88
C VAL A 209 -5.89 1.82 13.58
N VAL A 210 -6.63 2.89 13.71
CA VAL A 210 -8.08 2.91 13.44
C VAL A 210 -8.46 4.07 12.53
N VAL A 211 -9.61 3.95 11.87
CA VAL A 211 -10.17 5.05 11.07
C VAL A 211 -11.49 5.48 11.70
N LYS A 212 -11.61 6.76 12.04
CA LYS A 212 -12.86 7.30 12.57
C LYS A 212 -13.96 7.26 11.51
N LEU A 213 -15.14 6.80 11.90
CA LEU A 213 -16.29 6.73 11.00
C LEU A 213 -16.93 8.12 10.75
N PRO A 214 -17.54 8.34 9.56
CA PRO A 214 -17.76 7.38 8.49
C PRO A 214 -16.51 7.14 7.63
N LEU A 215 -16.38 5.94 7.05
CA LEU A 215 -15.35 5.65 6.06
C LEU A 215 -15.63 6.41 4.75
N PRO A 216 -14.58 6.81 4.01
CA PRO A 216 -14.76 7.44 2.72
C PRO A 216 -15.29 6.46 1.66
N PRO A 217 -15.84 6.96 0.52
CA PRO A 217 -16.32 6.12 -0.57
C PRO A 217 -15.30 5.08 -1.04
N GLY A 218 -15.76 3.95 -1.53
CA GLY A 218 -14.93 2.89 -2.10
C GLY A 218 -14.26 1.95 -1.09
N THR A 219 -14.43 2.21 0.21
CA THR A 219 -13.97 1.31 1.28
C THR A 219 -14.93 0.15 1.52
N LEU A 220 -14.58 -0.74 2.44
CA LEU A 220 -15.38 -1.90 2.83
C LEU A 220 -16.81 -1.49 3.21
N LEU A 221 -17.78 -2.05 2.50
CA LEU A 221 -19.21 -1.86 2.82
C LEU A 221 -19.73 -2.96 3.75
N ASP A 222 -19.33 -4.21 3.47
CA ASP A 222 -19.79 -5.40 4.19
C ASP A 222 -18.91 -6.60 3.80
N LEU A 223 -19.07 -7.69 4.53
CA LEU A 223 -18.62 -9.01 4.11
C LEU A 223 -19.78 -9.77 3.45
N TRP A 224 -19.50 -10.40 2.31
CA TRP A 224 -20.49 -11.12 1.53
C TRP A 224 -21.13 -12.24 2.34
N ASN A 225 -22.44 -12.10 2.59
CA ASN A 225 -23.26 -13.02 3.40
C ASN A 225 -22.72 -13.27 4.82
N ASP A 226 -22.00 -12.30 5.43
CA ASP A 226 -21.36 -12.48 6.75
C ASP A 226 -21.29 -11.16 7.53
N ASN A 227 -22.44 -10.46 7.66
CA ASN A 227 -22.50 -9.16 8.35
C ASN A 227 -22.12 -9.25 9.84
N GLU A 228 -22.43 -10.37 10.51
CA GLU A 228 -22.02 -10.55 11.92
C GLU A 228 -20.50 -10.51 12.06
N ARG A 229 -19.78 -11.18 11.16
CA ARG A 229 -18.31 -11.15 11.13
C ARG A 229 -17.77 -9.77 10.73
N PHE A 230 -18.47 -9.04 9.85
CA PHE A 230 -18.12 -7.66 9.53
C PHE A 230 -18.19 -6.77 10.78
N GLN A 231 -19.30 -6.80 11.51
CA GLN A 231 -19.46 -6.03 12.75
C GLN A 231 -18.41 -6.42 13.80
N ALA A 232 -18.27 -7.72 14.07
CA ALA A 232 -17.34 -8.22 15.07
C ALA A 232 -15.86 -7.92 14.73
N GLY A 233 -15.47 -8.06 13.47
CA GLY A 233 -14.08 -7.92 13.03
C GLY A 233 -13.61 -6.48 12.86
N TYR A 234 -14.51 -5.56 12.53
CA TYR A 234 -14.10 -4.22 12.11
C TYR A 234 -14.72 -3.07 12.91
N LEU A 235 -15.89 -3.24 13.54
CA LEU A 235 -16.63 -2.12 14.14
C LEU A 235 -16.85 -2.23 15.65
N ASN A 236 -16.87 -3.44 16.20
CA ASN A 236 -17.25 -3.65 17.61
C ASN A 236 -16.10 -3.41 18.59
N LYS A 237 -14.83 -3.55 18.16
CA LYS A 237 -13.68 -3.40 19.06
C LYS A 237 -13.56 -1.98 19.61
N PHE A 238 -13.72 -1.00 18.74
CA PHE A 238 -13.68 0.42 19.10
C PHE A 238 -14.92 1.13 18.52
N PRO A 239 -16.00 1.32 19.28
CA PRO A 239 -17.21 1.97 18.79
C PRO A 239 -16.94 3.34 18.17
N GLY A 240 -17.45 3.59 16.96
CA GLY A 240 -17.20 4.82 16.21
C GLY A 240 -15.95 4.79 15.33
N TYR A 241 -15.24 3.67 15.30
CA TYR A 241 -14.04 3.49 14.47
C TYR A 241 -14.09 2.20 13.66
N TYR A 242 -13.47 2.23 12.50
CA TYR A 242 -13.06 1.03 11.77
C TYR A 242 -11.72 0.55 12.33
N PHE A 243 -11.66 -0.70 12.75
CA PHE A 243 -10.45 -1.35 13.26
C PHE A 243 -9.69 -2.02 12.12
N SER A 244 -8.47 -1.55 11.83
CA SER A 244 -7.65 -2.08 10.74
C SER A 244 -7.05 -3.46 11.03
N GLY A 245 -6.82 -3.77 12.30
CA GLY A 245 -6.05 -4.93 12.74
C GLY A 245 -4.53 -4.72 12.68
N ASP A 246 -4.08 -3.50 12.40
CA ASP A 246 -2.66 -3.13 12.39
C ASP A 246 -2.31 -2.25 13.60
N GLY A 247 -1.05 -2.36 14.04
CA GLY A 247 -0.42 -1.49 15.01
C GLY A 247 0.34 -0.35 14.34
N GLY A 248 0.60 0.72 15.09
CA GLY A 248 1.38 1.83 14.59
C GLY A 248 1.40 3.03 15.51
N TYR A 249 2.09 4.08 15.10
CA TYR A 249 2.18 5.34 15.83
C TYR A 249 2.25 6.53 14.86
N LYS A 250 2.08 7.75 15.41
CA LYS A 250 2.29 9.01 14.68
C LYS A 250 3.46 9.77 15.28
N ASP A 251 4.28 10.39 14.43
CA ASP A 251 5.29 11.35 14.90
C ASP A 251 4.69 12.76 15.11
N ASP A 252 5.53 13.69 15.57
CA ASP A 252 5.20 15.08 15.82
C ASP A 252 4.78 15.89 14.57
N GLN A 253 5.09 15.37 13.38
CA GLN A 253 4.70 15.95 12.09
C GLN A 253 3.51 15.20 11.44
N ASN A 254 2.85 14.32 12.18
CA ASN A 254 1.73 13.48 11.75
C ASN A 254 2.06 12.47 10.65
N TYR A 255 3.33 12.08 10.50
CA TYR A 255 3.68 10.91 9.72
C TYR A 255 3.31 9.65 10.49
N ILE A 256 2.77 8.66 9.77
CA ILE A 256 2.26 7.42 10.37
C ILE A 256 3.19 6.28 10.01
N TYR A 257 3.53 5.52 11.03
CA TYR A 257 4.37 4.33 10.95
C TYR A 257 3.53 3.12 11.31
N ILE A 258 3.50 2.15 10.41
CA ILE A 258 2.81 0.87 10.64
C ILE A 258 3.83 -0.12 11.17
N THR A 259 3.57 -0.71 12.35
CA THR A 259 4.48 -1.62 13.02
C THR A 259 4.16 -3.11 12.75
N GLY A 260 3.02 -3.39 12.12
CA GLY A 260 2.63 -4.75 11.72
C GLY A 260 1.21 -5.11 12.17
N ARG A 261 0.85 -6.39 11.98
CA ARG A 261 -0.43 -6.93 12.43
C ARG A 261 -0.45 -7.10 13.95
N VAL A 262 -1.54 -6.68 14.58
CA VAL A 262 -1.69 -6.84 16.05
C VAL A 262 -1.98 -8.29 16.48
N ASP A 263 -2.38 -9.13 15.56
CA ASP A 263 -2.62 -10.57 15.74
C ASP A 263 -1.39 -11.45 15.41
N ASP A 264 -0.37 -10.89 14.74
CA ASP A 264 0.89 -11.59 14.40
C ASP A 264 2.02 -11.31 15.40
N VAL A 265 1.66 -11.00 16.64
CA VAL A 265 2.62 -10.68 17.70
C VAL A 265 3.07 -11.94 18.42
N ILE A 266 4.37 -12.16 18.52
CA ILE A 266 4.99 -13.24 19.27
C ILE A 266 5.36 -12.73 20.65
N ASN A 267 4.80 -13.38 21.70
CA ASN A 267 5.17 -13.09 23.08
C ASN A 267 6.39 -13.94 23.50
N VAL A 268 7.52 -13.29 23.70
CA VAL A 268 8.75 -13.94 24.20
C VAL A 268 9.09 -13.39 25.58
N ALA A 269 8.95 -14.23 26.61
CA ALA A 269 9.30 -13.87 27.99
C ALA A 269 8.69 -12.54 28.50
N GLY A 270 7.47 -12.22 28.07
CA GLY A 270 6.77 -10.97 28.45
C GLY A 270 7.06 -9.77 27.54
N HIS A 271 7.93 -9.93 26.56
CA HIS A 271 8.13 -8.94 25.49
C HIS A 271 7.26 -9.28 24.29
N ARG A 272 6.57 -8.26 23.79
CA ARG A 272 5.72 -8.35 22.62
C ARG A 272 6.56 -7.93 21.40
N LEU A 273 6.91 -8.90 20.56
CA LEU A 273 7.69 -8.66 19.33
C LEU A 273 6.77 -8.82 18.14
N SER A 274 6.78 -7.83 17.24
CA SER A 274 6.11 -7.97 15.95
C SER A 274 6.94 -8.86 15.01
N THR A 275 6.29 -9.61 14.13
CA THR A 275 7.00 -10.40 13.11
C THR A 275 7.84 -9.52 12.20
N ALA A 276 7.38 -8.28 11.93
CA ALA A 276 8.11 -7.30 11.14
C ALA A 276 9.45 -6.89 11.77
N GLU A 277 9.52 -6.74 13.12
CA GLU A 277 10.78 -6.45 13.83
C GLU A 277 11.75 -7.63 13.85
N MET A 278 11.26 -8.85 13.67
CA MET A 278 12.09 -10.05 13.63
C MET A 278 12.65 -10.37 12.25
N GLU A 279 12.07 -9.81 11.20
CA GLU A 279 12.49 -10.00 9.80
C GLU A 279 13.48 -8.92 9.33
N GLU A 280 13.69 -7.84 10.08
CA GLU A 280 14.74 -6.83 9.90
C GLU A 280 16.09 -7.31 10.48
#